data_76781d14ff4f31f4b4e85c9864fd49d3
#
_entry.id   76781d14ff4f31f4b4e85c9864fd49d3
#
_cell.length_a   1.000
_cell.length_b   1.000
_cell.length_c   1.000
_cell.angle_alpha   90.00
_cell.angle_beta   90.00
_cell.angle_gamma   90.00
#
_symmetry.space_group_name_H-M   'P 1'
#
loop_
_entity.id
_entity.type
_entity.pdbx_description
1 polymer ?
#
loop_
_entity_poly.entity_id
_entity_poly.type
_entity_poly.pdbx_seq_one_letter_code
_entity_poly.pdbx_strand_id
1 'polypeptide(L)'
;MTPKAVLDLAKKNEVKIVDIKFTDLLGTWQHFSVPTSELEESLFEDGLGFDGSSIRGWQAINNSDMIVIPDPTTAMMDPFMHVPTLSLICNISDPITKEKYSKDPRNVAQKAEAYLKSTGLGDTGYFGPEAEFFVFDDVRYQNDSNQAFYAVDSEEGIWNSGNSGRDEEPNLGYKPRHKEGYFPTSPTDSLQEIRSEMLLTMEEVGIEMECHHHEVATAGQCEIDMRFAPLVKCADNLMWYKYIVKNVAKRHGKTATFMPKPLFGDNGTGMHVHQSIWKGGKPLFAGNGYAGFSEMGLHYIGGILKHACAISAFTGPTTNSYKRLVPGFEAPVNLAYSSRNRSAAVRIPMYSQSPKAKRMEARFPDPSANGYLAFAVMLMAGLDGIENKVDPGEPMDKDIYAMGREELADIPTLPGSLDQALDALEADHDFMLKGDVFTQDLIDTWIDYKRENEVDQLRLRPHPYELYMYYDV
;
A
#
# COMPACT_ATOMS: atom_id res chain seq x y z
N MET A 1 15.90 7.45 17.65
CA MET A 1 17.33 7.82 17.60
C MET A 1 17.40 9.34 17.72
N THR A 2 18.46 9.92 18.29
CA THR A 2 18.67 11.38 18.33
C THR A 2 19.59 11.81 17.20
N PRO A 3 19.62 13.11 16.77
CA PRO A 3 20.58 13.59 15.77
C PRO A 3 22.03 13.17 16.08
N LYS A 4 22.49 13.35 17.31
CA LYS A 4 23.82 12.91 17.76
C LYS A 4 24.05 11.40 17.53
N ALA A 5 23.06 10.56 17.85
CA ALA A 5 23.17 9.12 17.65
C ALA A 5 23.28 8.75 16.17
N VAL A 6 22.67 9.54 15.27
CA VAL A 6 22.81 9.38 13.80
C VAL A 6 24.22 9.71 13.36
N LEU A 7 24.82 10.78 13.87
CA LEU A 7 26.21 11.13 13.57
C LEU A 7 27.17 10.04 14.05
N ASP A 8 26.95 9.50 15.27
CA ASP A 8 27.73 8.38 15.79
C ASP A 8 27.60 7.12 14.94
N LEU A 9 26.38 6.82 14.46
CA LEU A 9 26.10 5.71 13.55
C LEU A 9 26.85 5.90 12.23
N ALA A 10 26.78 7.07 11.64
CA ALA A 10 27.48 7.41 10.40
C ALA A 10 29.01 7.26 10.54
N LYS A 11 29.58 7.73 11.63
CA LYS A 11 31.01 7.57 11.94
C LYS A 11 31.41 6.11 12.13
N LYS A 12 30.61 5.35 12.88
CA LYS A 12 30.85 3.91 13.14
C LYS A 12 30.88 3.07 11.87
N ASN A 13 30.01 3.38 10.90
CA ASN A 13 29.87 2.66 9.66
C ASN A 13 30.64 3.30 8.49
N GLU A 14 31.53 4.26 8.76
CA GLU A 14 32.34 4.94 7.76
C GLU A 14 31.52 5.50 6.57
N VAL A 15 30.31 6.00 6.86
CA VAL A 15 29.39 6.54 5.87
C VAL A 15 30.07 7.61 5.02
N LYS A 16 29.83 7.56 3.71
CA LYS A 16 30.34 8.53 2.72
C LYS A 16 29.22 9.37 2.12
N ILE A 17 28.03 8.79 2.03
CA ILE A 17 26.86 9.41 1.41
C ILE A 17 25.69 9.35 2.40
N VAL A 18 24.95 10.44 2.48
CA VAL A 18 23.67 10.51 3.17
C VAL A 18 22.57 10.66 2.14
N ASP A 19 21.64 9.72 2.12
CA ASP A 19 20.55 9.66 1.16
C ASP A 19 19.25 10.18 1.81
N ILE A 20 18.78 11.30 1.31
CA ILE A 20 17.61 12.05 1.81
C ILE A 20 16.39 11.57 1.06
N LYS A 21 15.53 10.78 1.71
CA LYS A 21 14.35 10.16 1.11
C LYS A 21 13.06 10.82 1.59
N PHE A 22 12.14 11.09 0.68
CA PHE A 22 10.79 11.55 1.02
C PHE A 22 9.77 10.92 0.06
N THR A 23 8.51 10.94 0.42
CA THR A 23 7.45 10.30 -0.38
C THR A 23 6.62 11.35 -1.08
N ASP A 24 6.45 11.24 -2.41
CA ASP A 24 5.56 12.11 -3.17
C ASP A 24 4.08 11.79 -2.89
N LEU A 25 3.17 12.63 -3.38
CA LEU A 25 1.74 12.46 -3.17
C LEU A 25 1.22 11.09 -3.64
N LEU A 26 1.80 10.54 -4.70
CA LEU A 26 1.40 9.25 -5.28
C LEU A 26 1.97 8.02 -4.55
N GLY A 27 2.84 8.22 -3.57
CA GLY A 27 3.42 7.13 -2.79
C GLY A 27 4.74 6.58 -3.34
N THR A 28 5.44 7.36 -4.17
CA THR A 28 6.77 6.99 -4.65
C THR A 28 7.84 7.68 -3.82
N TRP A 29 8.89 6.94 -3.43
CA TRP A 29 10.07 7.56 -2.86
C TRP A 29 10.81 8.40 -3.88
N GLN A 30 11.03 9.65 -3.53
CA GLN A 30 11.95 10.58 -4.18
C GLN A 30 13.17 10.72 -3.29
N HIS A 31 14.34 11.02 -3.88
CA HIS A 31 15.56 11.19 -3.11
C HIS A 31 16.57 12.08 -3.79
N PHE A 32 17.49 12.60 -2.99
CA PHE A 32 18.77 13.12 -3.42
C PHE A 32 19.81 12.81 -2.34
N SER A 33 21.07 12.82 -2.73
CA SER A 33 22.17 12.42 -1.83
C SER A 33 23.12 13.57 -1.59
N VAL A 34 23.61 13.66 -0.37
CA VAL A 34 24.65 14.63 0.02
C VAL A 34 25.88 13.90 0.57
N PRO A 35 27.08 14.50 0.53
CA PRO A 35 28.26 13.94 1.17
C PRO A 35 28.10 13.99 2.70
N THR A 36 28.79 13.09 3.40
CA THR A 36 28.74 13.04 4.88
C THR A 36 29.17 14.34 5.57
N SER A 37 29.92 15.21 4.88
CA SER A 37 30.27 16.54 5.38
C SER A 37 29.08 17.45 5.64
N GLU A 38 27.94 17.19 4.99
CA GLU A 38 26.68 17.92 5.20
C GLU A 38 25.84 17.34 6.38
N LEU A 39 26.27 16.21 6.96
CA LEU A 39 25.56 15.57 8.06
C LEU A 39 26.00 16.18 9.39
N GLU A 40 25.30 17.22 9.80
CA GLU A 40 25.49 17.93 11.07
C GLU A 40 24.19 17.89 11.91
N GLU A 41 24.24 18.20 13.21
CA GLU A 41 23.04 18.24 14.05
C GLU A 41 22.03 19.28 13.55
N SER A 42 22.49 20.41 13.02
CA SER A 42 21.65 21.46 12.42
C SER A 42 20.82 20.98 11.23
N LEU A 43 21.27 19.96 10.48
CA LEU A 43 20.51 19.38 9.38
C LEU A 43 19.11 18.91 9.80
N PHE A 44 18.96 18.42 11.04
CA PHE A 44 17.68 17.93 11.57
C PHE A 44 16.73 19.03 12.02
N GLU A 45 17.21 20.28 12.10
CA GLU A 45 16.41 21.47 12.42
C GLU A 45 16.19 22.36 11.21
N ASP A 46 17.27 22.65 10.47
CA ASP A 46 17.25 23.57 9.33
C ASP A 46 16.79 22.93 8.04
N GLY A 47 17.08 21.63 7.87
CA GLY A 47 16.76 20.86 6.68
C GLY A 47 17.63 21.23 5.47
N LEU A 48 17.24 20.72 4.30
CA LEU A 48 17.86 21.00 2.99
C LEU A 48 16.82 21.53 2.01
N GLY A 49 17.18 22.55 1.25
CA GLY A 49 16.30 23.12 0.22
C GLY A 49 16.21 22.23 -1.04
N PHE A 50 15.05 22.21 -1.66
CA PHE A 50 14.82 21.59 -2.96
C PHE A 50 13.66 22.25 -3.72
N ASP A 51 13.56 21.95 -5.03
CA ASP A 51 12.49 22.43 -5.90
C ASP A 51 11.24 21.52 -5.80
N GLY A 52 10.23 21.95 -5.04
CA GLY A 52 8.96 21.26 -4.90
C GLY A 52 8.10 21.25 -6.17
N SER A 53 8.34 22.16 -7.13
CA SER A 53 7.59 22.18 -8.40
C SER A 53 7.95 21.04 -9.34
N SER A 54 9.09 20.41 -9.13
CA SER A 54 9.54 19.22 -9.85
C SER A 54 8.91 17.92 -9.30
N ILE A 55 8.19 18.00 -8.19
CA ILE A 55 7.51 16.86 -7.56
C ILE A 55 6.04 16.84 -7.98
N ARG A 56 5.59 15.68 -8.46
CA ARG A 56 4.23 15.49 -8.97
C ARG A 56 3.16 15.79 -7.91
N GLY A 57 2.19 16.66 -8.28
CA GLY A 57 1.05 16.99 -7.44
C GLY A 57 1.37 17.92 -6.26
N TRP A 58 2.56 18.57 -6.22
CA TRP A 58 2.93 19.43 -5.09
C TRP A 58 2.76 20.92 -5.38
N GLN A 59 3.78 21.60 -5.87
CA GLN A 59 3.79 23.06 -5.99
C GLN A 59 3.80 23.56 -7.43
N ALA A 60 3.32 24.77 -7.63
CA ALA A 60 3.50 25.49 -8.88
C ALA A 60 4.88 26.16 -8.92
N ILE A 61 5.40 26.39 -10.13
CA ILE A 61 6.77 26.92 -10.35
C ILE A 61 7.02 28.29 -9.68
N ASN A 62 5.97 29.06 -9.44
CA ASN A 62 6.04 30.37 -8.79
C ASN A 62 6.10 30.30 -7.24
N ASN A 63 6.01 29.11 -6.66
CA ASN A 63 6.16 28.86 -5.21
C ASN A 63 6.86 27.51 -4.98
N SER A 64 8.06 27.37 -5.58
CA SER A 64 8.73 26.07 -5.70
C SER A 64 9.63 25.69 -4.54
N ASP A 65 10.13 26.67 -3.78
CA ASP A 65 11.11 26.44 -2.73
C ASP A 65 10.48 25.69 -1.54
N MET A 66 11.05 24.54 -1.21
CA MET A 66 10.66 23.70 -0.07
C MET A 66 11.90 23.20 0.66
N ILE A 67 11.72 22.74 1.90
CA ILE A 67 12.77 22.07 2.64
C ILE A 67 12.37 20.66 3.06
N VAL A 68 13.33 19.74 2.99
CA VAL A 68 13.26 18.41 3.59
C VAL A 68 13.92 18.47 4.97
N ILE A 69 13.24 17.96 5.99
CA ILE A 69 13.75 17.85 7.35
C ILE A 69 13.85 16.37 7.71
N PRO A 70 15.07 15.81 7.83
CA PRO A 70 15.25 14.40 8.14
C PRO A 70 14.72 14.04 9.53
N ASP A 71 14.08 12.87 9.63
CA ASP A 71 13.69 12.30 10.91
C ASP A 71 14.81 11.37 11.42
N PRO A 72 15.51 11.74 12.51
CA PRO A 72 16.63 10.95 13.02
C PRO A 72 16.23 9.54 13.46
N THR A 73 14.95 9.30 13.76
CA THR A 73 14.46 7.99 14.19
C THR A 73 14.42 6.97 13.06
N THR A 74 14.50 7.42 11.80
CA THR A 74 14.42 6.61 10.58
C THR A 74 15.79 6.25 10.00
N ALA A 75 16.89 6.69 10.63
CA ALA A 75 18.24 6.47 10.13
C ALA A 75 18.57 4.99 9.94
N MET A 76 18.98 4.61 8.73
CA MET A 76 19.19 3.24 8.30
C MET A 76 20.37 3.15 7.32
N MET A 77 21.24 2.15 7.50
CA MET A 77 22.25 1.82 6.47
C MET A 77 21.56 1.19 5.27
N ASP A 78 21.81 1.72 4.06
CA ASP A 78 21.20 1.19 2.84
C ASP A 78 21.91 -0.13 2.45
N PRO A 79 21.16 -1.27 2.39
CA PRO A 79 21.77 -2.58 2.14
C PRO A 79 22.15 -2.82 0.67
N PHE A 80 21.81 -1.90 -0.24
CA PHE A 80 22.00 -2.07 -1.67
C PHE A 80 23.14 -1.22 -2.25
N MET A 81 23.68 -0.29 -1.49
CA MET A 81 24.70 0.64 -1.94
C MET A 81 26.11 0.09 -1.68
N HIS A 82 26.97 0.05 -2.70
CA HIS A 82 28.38 -0.32 -2.54
C HIS A 82 29.17 0.71 -1.73
N VAL A 83 28.86 2.00 -1.94
CA VAL A 83 29.40 3.08 -1.10
C VAL A 83 28.59 3.10 0.19
N PRO A 84 29.23 3.09 1.39
CA PRO A 84 28.49 3.16 2.65
C PRO A 84 27.56 4.37 2.69
N THR A 85 26.25 4.11 2.61
CA THR A 85 25.18 5.11 2.50
C THR A 85 24.23 5.00 3.68
N LEU A 86 24.00 6.13 4.32
CA LEU A 86 22.98 6.27 5.38
C LEU A 86 21.73 6.89 4.77
N SER A 87 20.61 6.19 4.84
CA SER A 87 19.30 6.70 4.40
C SER A 87 18.52 7.30 5.56
N LEU A 88 17.86 8.42 5.31
CA LEU A 88 16.98 9.13 6.24
C LEU A 88 15.63 9.40 5.55
N ILE A 89 14.53 9.06 6.21
CA ILE A 89 13.19 9.47 5.75
C ILE A 89 12.92 10.88 6.30
N CYS A 90 12.41 11.76 5.43
CA CYS A 90 12.25 13.17 5.73
C CYS A 90 10.77 13.58 5.71
N ASN A 91 10.49 14.64 6.45
CA ASN A 91 9.25 15.42 6.36
C ASN A 91 9.50 16.67 5.51
N ILE A 92 8.44 17.19 4.92
CA ILE A 92 8.50 18.39 4.08
C ILE A 92 7.90 19.59 4.82
N SER A 93 8.55 20.74 4.67
CA SER A 93 8.10 21.98 5.30
C SER A 93 8.31 23.19 4.38
N ASP A 94 7.58 24.24 4.66
CA ASP A 94 7.79 25.55 4.07
C ASP A 94 9.11 26.17 4.58
N PRO A 95 9.95 26.73 3.72
CA PRO A 95 11.26 27.24 4.11
C PRO A 95 11.19 28.51 4.99
N ILE A 96 10.10 29.28 4.88
CA ILE A 96 9.95 30.56 5.57
C ILE A 96 9.22 30.39 6.89
N THR A 97 8.04 29.76 6.86
CA THR A 97 7.19 29.59 8.05
C THR A 97 7.61 28.40 8.90
N LYS A 98 8.37 27.45 8.32
CA LYS A 98 8.72 26.14 8.91
C LYS A 98 7.51 25.27 9.21
N GLU A 99 6.32 25.65 8.72
CA GLU A 99 5.12 24.83 8.84
C GLU A 99 5.24 23.58 7.98
N LYS A 100 4.72 22.48 8.49
CA LYS A 100 4.71 21.20 7.78
C LYS A 100 3.83 21.30 6.54
N TYR A 101 4.31 20.79 5.42
CA TYR A 101 3.58 20.83 4.17
C TYR A 101 2.31 19.97 4.21
N SER A 102 1.18 20.56 3.81
CA SER A 102 -0.15 19.91 3.88
C SER A 102 -0.28 18.67 3.01
N LYS A 103 0.44 18.62 1.87
CA LYS A 103 0.42 17.51 0.92
C LYS A 103 1.58 16.52 1.11
N ASP A 104 2.39 16.66 2.17
CA ASP A 104 3.34 15.62 2.56
C ASP A 104 2.59 14.43 3.17
N PRO A 105 2.59 13.25 2.50
CA PRO A 105 1.85 12.09 2.98
C PRO A 105 2.27 11.65 4.39
N ARG A 106 3.57 11.75 4.70
CA ARG A 106 4.06 11.38 6.03
C ARG A 106 3.55 12.33 7.11
N ASN A 107 3.44 13.61 6.80
CA ASN A 107 2.83 14.59 7.69
C ASN A 107 1.34 14.29 7.93
N VAL A 108 0.58 13.90 6.90
CA VAL A 108 -0.82 13.48 7.05
C VAL A 108 -0.93 12.30 8.01
N ALA A 109 -0.08 11.29 7.86
CA ALA A 109 -0.03 10.14 8.77
C ALA A 109 0.29 10.54 10.21
N GLN A 110 1.24 11.45 10.42
CA GLN A 110 1.57 12.01 11.76
C GLN A 110 0.39 12.78 12.37
N LYS A 111 -0.35 13.55 11.58
CA LYS A 111 -1.56 14.24 12.01
C LYS A 111 -2.67 13.25 12.40
N ALA A 112 -2.84 12.15 11.66
CA ALA A 112 -3.82 11.11 11.99
C ALA A 112 -3.53 10.44 13.34
N GLU A 113 -2.26 10.11 13.62
CA GLU A 113 -1.86 9.61 14.96
C GLU A 113 -2.11 10.64 16.08
N ALA A 114 -1.80 11.90 15.80
CA ALA A 114 -2.04 13.00 16.76
C ALA A 114 -3.54 13.19 17.00
N TYR A 115 -4.36 13.11 15.95
CA TYR A 115 -5.80 13.23 16.07
C TYR A 115 -6.39 12.09 16.91
N LEU A 116 -6.02 10.83 16.66
CA LEU A 116 -6.44 9.69 17.50
C LEU A 116 -6.16 9.99 19.00
N LYS A 117 -4.97 10.46 19.32
CA LYS A 117 -4.61 10.82 20.72
C LYS A 117 -5.48 11.96 21.27
N SER A 118 -5.78 12.97 20.45
CA SER A 118 -6.57 14.13 20.86
C SER A 118 -8.04 13.81 21.15
N THR A 119 -8.61 12.79 20.46
CA THR A 119 -9.98 12.32 20.72
C THR A 119 -10.12 11.66 22.09
N GLY A 120 -9.02 11.20 22.68
CA GLY A 120 -9.03 10.41 23.90
C GLY A 120 -9.58 8.99 23.74
N LEU A 121 -9.97 8.58 22.53
CA LEU A 121 -10.46 7.22 22.25
C LEU A 121 -9.34 6.18 22.35
N GLY A 122 -8.16 6.52 21.86
CA GLY A 122 -6.96 5.67 21.90
C GLY A 122 -5.69 6.50 21.93
N ASP A 123 -4.55 5.84 22.08
CA ASP A 123 -3.22 6.47 22.00
C ASP A 123 -2.36 5.90 20.87
N THR A 124 -2.71 4.72 20.37
CA THR A 124 -1.96 4.04 19.31
C THR A 124 -2.91 3.32 18.35
N GLY A 125 -2.82 3.64 17.08
CA GLY A 125 -3.40 2.87 15.98
C GLY A 125 -2.34 1.95 15.39
N TYR A 126 -2.54 0.64 15.48
CA TYR A 126 -1.67 -0.36 14.84
C TYR A 126 -2.19 -0.76 13.48
N PHE A 127 -1.26 -0.85 12.53
CA PHE A 127 -1.51 -1.28 11.16
C PHE A 127 -0.58 -2.41 10.79
N GLY A 128 -1.07 -3.41 10.06
CA GLY A 128 -0.30 -4.53 9.55
C GLY A 128 -0.76 -4.85 8.12
N PRO A 129 -0.08 -4.35 7.09
CA PRO A 129 -0.39 -4.67 5.70
C PRO A 129 0.22 -6.00 5.29
N GLU A 130 -0.55 -6.80 4.57
CA GLU A 130 -0.14 -7.99 3.82
C GLU A 130 -0.02 -7.58 2.35
N ALA A 131 1.16 -7.12 1.93
CA ALA A 131 1.36 -6.54 0.60
C ALA A 131 1.84 -7.59 -0.39
N GLU A 132 0.96 -8.05 -1.27
CA GLU A 132 1.29 -8.96 -2.36
C GLU A 132 2.03 -8.23 -3.50
N PHE A 133 2.80 -8.98 -4.29
CA PHE A 133 3.52 -8.48 -5.45
C PHE A 133 3.78 -9.61 -6.47
N PHE A 134 4.14 -9.23 -7.69
CA PHE A 134 4.62 -10.19 -8.70
C PHE A 134 6.11 -10.00 -8.95
N VAL A 135 6.79 -11.12 -9.20
CA VAL A 135 8.17 -11.16 -9.69
C VAL A 135 8.16 -11.73 -11.11
N PHE A 136 8.61 -10.92 -12.06
CA PHE A 136 8.66 -11.27 -13.48
C PHE A 136 10.09 -11.35 -13.99
N ASP A 137 10.26 -12.10 -15.07
CA ASP A 137 11.53 -12.25 -15.77
C ASP A 137 11.75 -11.16 -16.81
N ASP A 138 10.69 -10.75 -17.50
CA ASP A 138 10.73 -9.72 -18.52
C ASP A 138 9.41 -8.95 -18.56
N VAL A 139 9.50 -7.63 -18.71
CA VAL A 139 8.34 -6.75 -18.87
C VAL A 139 8.62 -5.73 -19.95
N ARG A 140 7.85 -5.77 -21.02
CA ARG A 140 7.92 -4.83 -22.13
C ARG A 140 6.56 -4.21 -22.38
N TYR A 141 6.51 -2.95 -22.64
CA TYR A 141 5.29 -2.25 -23.05
C TYR A 141 5.59 -1.12 -24.01
N GLN A 142 4.63 -0.82 -24.86
CA GLN A 142 4.66 0.31 -25.78
C GLN A 142 3.27 0.92 -25.84
N ASN A 143 3.21 2.24 -25.95
CA ASN A 143 1.97 2.98 -26.01
C ASN A 143 2.15 4.24 -26.87
N ASP A 144 2.18 4.03 -28.19
CA ASP A 144 2.26 5.08 -29.20
C ASP A 144 0.88 5.30 -29.84
N SER A 145 0.74 6.30 -30.69
CA SER A 145 -0.52 6.62 -31.35
C SER A 145 -1.06 5.53 -32.29
N ASN A 146 -0.16 4.69 -32.82
CA ASN A 146 -0.48 3.65 -33.80
C ASN A 146 -0.19 2.22 -33.29
N GLN A 147 0.37 2.08 -32.11
CA GLN A 147 0.75 0.78 -31.55
C GLN A 147 0.66 0.82 -30.03
N ALA A 148 -0.02 -0.16 -29.44
CA ALA A 148 -0.04 -0.38 -28.01
C ALA A 148 0.05 -1.88 -27.72
N PHE A 149 0.96 -2.27 -26.82
CA PHE A 149 1.05 -3.62 -26.30
C PHE A 149 1.69 -3.63 -24.92
N TYR A 150 1.51 -4.71 -24.19
CA TYR A 150 2.39 -5.11 -23.10
C TYR A 150 2.71 -6.60 -23.25
N ALA A 151 3.90 -6.99 -22.82
CA ALA A 151 4.34 -8.37 -22.74
C ALA A 151 5.03 -8.56 -21.39
N VAL A 152 4.56 -9.54 -20.64
CA VAL A 152 5.09 -9.94 -19.35
C VAL A 152 5.51 -11.39 -19.45
N ASP A 153 6.69 -11.73 -18.96
CA ASP A 153 7.17 -13.10 -18.92
C ASP A 153 7.58 -13.53 -17.52
N SER A 154 7.34 -14.80 -17.22
CA SER A 154 7.68 -15.44 -15.96
C SER A 154 8.02 -16.91 -16.23
N GLU A 155 9.09 -17.39 -15.63
CA GLU A 155 9.45 -18.80 -15.63
C GLU A 155 8.30 -19.70 -15.14
N GLU A 156 7.53 -19.21 -14.18
CA GLU A 156 6.36 -19.90 -13.65
C GLU A 156 5.10 -19.76 -14.52
N GLY A 157 5.14 -18.91 -15.54
CA GLY A 157 4.01 -18.66 -16.42
C GLY A 157 3.54 -19.92 -17.18
N ILE A 158 2.25 -20.25 -17.08
CA ILE A 158 1.67 -21.40 -17.76
C ILE A 158 1.82 -21.34 -19.28
N TRP A 159 1.89 -20.14 -19.85
CA TRP A 159 2.13 -19.92 -21.29
C TRP A 159 3.52 -20.38 -21.76
N ASN A 160 4.45 -20.62 -20.82
CA ASN A 160 5.78 -21.15 -21.10
C ASN A 160 5.88 -22.67 -21.05
N SER A 161 4.78 -23.39 -20.84
CA SER A 161 4.80 -24.87 -20.70
C SER A 161 5.31 -25.60 -21.94
N GLY A 162 5.13 -25.01 -23.13
CA GLY A 162 5.59 -25.59 -24.40
C GLY A 162 6.89 -24.99 -24.94
N ASN A 163 7.49 -24.04 -24.24
CA ASN A 163 8.69 -23.35 -24.69
C ASN A 163 9.97 -24.07 -24.20
N SER A 164 11.11 -23.81 -24.86
CA SER A 164 12.43 -24.09 -24.29
C SER A 164 12.64 -23.26 -23.03
N GLY A 165 13.52 -23.70 -22.15
CA GLY A 165 13.97 -22.89 -21.03
C GLY A 165 14.70 -21.62 -21.50
N ARG A 166 15.03 -20.74 -20.56
CA ARG A 166 15.84 -19.55 -20.84
C ARG A 166 17.22 -19.94 -21.34
N ASP A 167 17.79 -19.11 -22.18
CA ASP A 167 19.18 -19.27 -22.69
C ASP A 167 19.46 -20.66 -23.29
N GLU A 168 18.45 -21.26 -23.97
CA GLU A 168 18.50 -22.60 -24.55
C GLU A 168 18.57 -23.77 -23.54
N GLU A 169 18.40 -23.50 -22.23
CA GLU A 169 18.31 -24.54 -21.24
C GLU A 169 17.02 -25.37 -21.36
N PRO A 170 16.98 -26.61 -20.85
CA PRO A 170 15.77 -27.40 -20.92
C PRO A 170 14.68 -26.82 -20.00
N ASN A 171 13.44 -26.83 -20.48
CA ASN A 171 12.27 -26.55 -19.66
C ASN A 171 12.00 -27.75 -18.73
N LEU A 172 12.13 -27.56 -17.42
CA LEU A 172 12.00 -28.65 -16.44
C LEU A 172 10.53 -28.96 -16.09
N GLY A 173 9.57 -28.16 -16.57
CA GLY A 173 8.14 -28.43 -16.42
C GLY A 173 7.54 -28.08 -15.05
N TYR A 174 8.32 -27.60 -14.10
CA TYR A 174 7.82 -27.17 -12.79
C TYR A 174 7.13 -25.81 -12.89
N LYS A 175 5.80 -25.85 -13.01
CA LYS A 175 4.95 -24.65 -13.08
C LYS A 175 3.72 -24.84 -12.20
N PRO A 176 3.35 -23.84 -11.38
CA PRO A 176 2.07 -23.86 -10.68
C PRO A 176 0.92 -24.01 -11.69
N ARG A 177 -0.13 -24.72 -11.33
CA ARG A 177 -1.34 -24.77 -12.13
C ARG A 177 -2.09 -23.45 -12.01
N HIS A 178 -2.89 -23.14 -13.04
CA HIS A 178 -3.65 -21.91 -13.07
C HIS A 178 -4.54 -21.74 -11.82
N LYS A 179 -4.33 -20.67 -11.06
CA LYS A 179 -4.97 -20.37 -9.77
C LYS A 179 -4.71 -21.39 -8.64
N GLU A 180 -3.65 -22.19 -8.76
CA GLU A 180 -3.24 -23.14 -7.73
C GLU A 180 -1.81 -22.84 -7.22
N GLY A 181 -1.39 -21.56 -7.27
CA GLY A 181 -0.07 -21.11 -6.82
C GLY A 181 0.07 -20.92 -5.30
N TYR A 182 -0.99 -21.19 -4.51
CA TYR A 182 -0.93 -21.03 -3.07
C TYR A 182 -0.17 -22.17 -2.39
N PHE A 183 0.98 -21.84 -1.80
CA PHE A 183 1.85 -22.76 -1.02
C PHE A 183 2.44 -23.96 -1.76
N PRO A 184 2.83 -23.92 -3.05
CA PRO A 184 3.61 -25.01 -3.60
C PRO A 184 4.99 -25.08 -2.93
N THR A 185 5.57 -26.26 -2.89
CA THR A 185 6.96 -26.39 -2.45
C THR A 185 7.91 -26.27 -3.64
N SER A 186 9.16 -25.87 -3.37
CA SER A 186 10.26 -25.98 -4.35
C SER A 186 10.36 -27.43 -4.88
N PRO A 187 10.62 -27.68 -6.19
CA PRO A 187 11.03 -26.69 -7.19
C PRO A 187 9.88 -26.01 -7.93
N THR A 188 8.61 -26.34 -7.67
CA THR A 188 7.46 -25.67 -8.29
C THR A 188 7.38 -24.19 -7.90
N ASP A 189 7.66 -23.89 -6.63
CA ASP A 189 7.93 -22.53 -6.18
C ASP A 189 9.40 -22.16 -6.51
N SER A 190 9.62 -21.53 -7.62
CA SER A 190 10.96 -21.13 -8.09
C SER A 190 11.50 -19.87 -7.39
N LEU A 191 10.65 -19.16 -6.63
CA LEU A 191 10.96 -17.86 -6.04
C LEU A 191 11.24 -17.92 -4.52
N GLN A 192 11.23 -19.11 -3.92
CA GLN A 192 11.40 -19.27 -2.47
C GLN A 192 12.69 -18.62 -1.95
N GLU A 193 13.84 -18.85 -2.61
CA GLU A 193 15.13 -18.28 -2.21
C GLU A 193 15.15 -16.75 -2.32
N ILE A 194 14.55 -16.21 -3.40
CA ILE A 194 14.47 -14.76 -3.62
C ILE A 194 13.64 -14.09 -2.52
N ARG A 195 12.48 -14.68 -2.16
CA ARG A 195 11.66 -14.17 -1.05
C ARG A 195 12.37 -14.31 0.31
N SER A 196 13.13 -15.39 0.51
CA SER A 196 13.94 -15.55 1.72
C SER A 196 15.00 -14.45 1.83
N GLU A 197 15.71 -14.09 0.75
CA GLU A 197 16.64 -12.96 0.74
C GLU A 197 15.93 -11.64 1.01
N MET A 198 14.74 -11.42 0.42
CA MET A 198 13.93 -10.23 0.68
C MET A 198 13.59 -10.10 2.16
N LEU A 199 13.07 -11.18 2.77
CA LEU A 199 12.68 -11.23 4.17
C LEU A 199 13.88 -10.95 5.09
N LEU A 200 15.00 -11.64 4.89
CA LEU A 200 16.21 -11.46 5.70
C LEU A 200 16.78 -10.04 5.56
N THR A 201 16.74 -9.44 4.37
CA THR A 201 17.14 -8.06 4.17
C THR A 201 16.23 -7.08 4.90
N MET A 202 14.92 -7.38 4.98
CA MET A 202 13.97 -6.59 5.77
C MET A 202 14.27 -6.69 7.27
N GLU A 203 14.61 -7.86 7.78
CA GLU A 203 15.06 -8.03 9.17
C GLU A 203 16.37 -7.30 9.46
N GLU A 204 17.32 -7.31 8.53
CA GLU A 204 18.59 -6.59 8.65
C GLU A 204 18.38 -5.08 8.83
N VAL A 205 17.40 -4.51 8.13
CA VAL A 205 17.01 -3.09 8.30
C VAL A 205 16.03 -2.87 9.46
N GLY A 206 15.78 -3.86 10.29
CA GLY A 206 15.01 -3.73 11.53
C GLY A 206 13.49 -3.75 11.34
N ILE A 207 12.98 -4.29 10.25
CA ILE A 207 11.55 -4.58 10.06
C ILE A 207 11.29 -5.98 10.62
N GLU A 208 10.37 -6.11 11.57
CA GLU A 208 9.99 -7.43 12.08
C GLU A 208 9.11 -8.15 11.04
N MET A 209 9.55 -9.34 10.64
CA MET A 209 8.86 -10.15 9.63
C MET A 209 8.17 -11.35 10.28
N GLU A 210 7.12 -11.89 9.63
CA GLU A 210 6.36 -13.05 10.13
C GLU A 210 6.53 -14.28 9.23
N CYS A 211 6.25 -14.16 7.92
CA CYS A 211 6.42 -15.26 6.98
C CYS A 211 6.52 -14.75 5.53
N HIS A 212 6.80 -15.67 4.60
CA HIS A 212 6.63 -15.43 3.17
C HIS A 212 6.13 -16.70 2.47
N HIS A 213 5.44 -16.53 1.37
CA HIS A 213 4.94 -17.64 0.56
C HIS A 213 4.67 -17.22 -0.90
N HIS A 214 4.45 -18.21 -1.75
CA HIS A 214 3.88 -18.03 -3.07
C HIS A 214 2.38 -17.84 -2.95
N GLU A 215 1.81 -16.93 -3.73
CA GLU A 215 0.40 -16.63 -3.75
C GLU A 215 -0.36 -17.35 -4.87
N VAL A 216 -1.70 -17.17 -4.92
CA VAL A 216 -2.62 -17.94 -5.77
C VAL A 216 -2.35 -17.82 -7.26
N ALA A 217 -1.96 -16.64 -7.75
CA ALA A 217 -1.67 -16.45 -9.18
C ALA A 217 -0.40 -17.18 -9.60
N THR A 218 -0.47 -17.81 -10.77
CA THR A 218 0.53 -18.77 -11.25
C THR A 218 1.86 -18.19 -11.67
N ALA A 219 1.92 -16.94 -12.06
CA ALA A 219 3.10 -16.39 -12.72
C ALA A 219 3.95 -15.51 -11.78
N GLY A 220 4.41 -16.08 -10.68
CA GLY A 220 5.34 -15.43 -9.78
C GLY A 220 4.71 -14.47 -8.77
N GLN A 221 3.48 -14.72 -8.32
CA GLN A 221 2.87 -13.95 -7.25
C GLN A 221 3.42 -14.36 -5.89
N CYS A 222 3.78 -13.36 -5.10
CA CYS A 222 4.45 -13.50 -3.81
C CYS A 222 3.75 -12.65 -2.75
N GLU A 223 3.88 -13.09 -1.51
CA GLU A 223 3.54 -12.33 -0.31
C GLU A 223 4.63 -12.50 0.74
N ILE A 224 4.91 -11.43 1.47
CA ILE A 224 5.82 -11.44 2.63
C ILE A 224 5.16 -10.62 3.73
N ASP A 225 4.86 -11.23 4.86
CA ASP A 225 4.13 -10.60 5.94
C ASP A 225 5.07 -9.90 6.91
N MET A 226 4.81 -8.62 7.14
CA MET A 226 5.48 -7.85 8.16
C MET A 226 4.61 -7.73 9.41
N ARG A 227 5.25 -7.73 10.58
CA ARG A 227 4.54 -7.48 11.84
C ARG A 227 3.94 -6.09 11.87
N PHE A 228 2.76 -5.98 12.46
CA PHE A 228 2.06 -4.71 12.66
C PHE A 228 2.91 -3.70 13.46
N ALA A 229 2.75 -2.43 13.14
CA ALA A 229 3.42 -1.31 13.82
C ALA A 229 2.46 -0.11 13.97
N PRO A 230 2.80 0.91 14.77
CA PRO A 230 2.08 2.19 14.76
C PRO A 230 2.03 2.77 13.34
N LEU A 231 0.98 3.51 13.04
CA LEU A 231 0.62 3.94 11.67
C LEU A 231 1.79 4.52 10.88
N VAL A 232 2.46 5.53 11.39
CA VAL A 232 3.60 6.19 10.69
C VAL A 232 4.76 5.21 10.49
N LYS A 233 5.13 4.47 11.55
CA LYS A 233 6.20 3.47 11.47
C LYS A 233 5.86 2.36 10.49
N CYS A 234 4.61 1.92 10.44
CA CYS A 234 4.14 0.91 9.50
C CYS A 234 4.24 1.40 8.05
N ALA A 235 3.86 2.65 7.79
CA ALA A 235 4.01 3.25 6.47
C ALA A 235 5.48 3.42 6.06
N ASP A 236 6.36 3.86 6.98
CA ASP A 236 7.81 3.89 6.77
C ASP A 236 8.35 2.49 6.41
N ASN A 237 7.92 1.45 7.14
CA ASN A 237 8.30 0.06 6.87
C ASN A 237 7.82 -0.42 5.50
N LEU A 238 6.58 -0.06 5.08
CA LEU A 238 6.05 -0.41 3.76
C LEU A 238 6.86 0.23 2.63
N MET A 239 7.39 1.43 2.82
CA MET A 239 8.27 2.06 1.83
C MET A 239 9.60 1.30 1.70
N TRP A 240 10.21 0.90 2.82
CA TRP A 240 11.39 0.03 2.81
C TRP A 240 11.10 -1.33 2.19
N TYR A 241 9.98 -1.95 2.53
CA TYR A 241 9.51 -3.21 1.95
C TYR A 241 9.50 -3.15 0.42
N LYS A 242 8.80 -2.14 -0.15
CA LYS A 242 8.74 -1.96 -1.61
C LYS A 242 10.11 -1.73 -2.25
N TYR A 243 10.98 -1.00 -1.57
CA TYR A 243 12.33 -0.74 -2.02
C TYR A 243 13.19 -2.01 -2.01
N ILE A 244 13.14 -2.80 -0.94
CA ILE A 244 13.89 -4.04 -0.78
C ILE A 244 13.43 -5.08 -1.81
N VAL A 245 12.14 -5.31 -1.94
CA VAL A 245 11.56 -6.25 -2.91
C VAL A 245 12.06 -5.97 -4.33
N LYS A 246 12.00 -4.71 -4.75
CA LYS A 246 12.45 -4.32 -6.10
C LYS A 246 13.96 -4.49 -6.30
N ASN A 247 14.76 -4.14 -5.30
CA ASN A 247 16.22 -4.23 -5.41
C ASN A 247 16.73 -5.67 -5.32
N VAL A 248 16.15 -6.53 -4.48
CA VAL A 248 16.48 -7.96 -4.44
C VAL A 248 16.08 -8.63 -5.76
N ALA A 249 14.87 -8.40 -6.26
CA ALA A 249 14.47 -8.92 -7.59
C ALA A 249 15.48 -8.53 -8.67
N LYS A 250 15.90 -7.27 -8.69
CA LYS A 250 16.92 -6.77 -9.65
C LYS A 250 18.27 -7.49 -9.50
N ARG A 251 18.72 -7.81 -8.28
CA ARG A 251 19.97 -8.58 -8.05
C ARG A 251 19.90 -9.96 -8.71
N HIS A 252 18.72 -10.56 -8.74
CA HIS A 252 18.45 -11.87 -9.38
C HIS A 252 18.11 -11.77 -10.88
N GLY A 253 18.31 -10.61 -11.52
CA GLY A 253 17.98 -10.42 -12.93
C GLY A 253 16.49 -10.46 -13.24
N LYS A 254 15.65 -10.28 -12.21
CA LYS A 254 14.18 -10.25 -12.30
C LYS A 254 13.66 -8.83 -12.00
N THR A 255 12.38 -8.62 -12.18
CA THR A 255 11.70 -7.38 -11.81
C THR A 255 10.49 -7.65 -10.96
N ALA A 256 10.19 -6.75 -9.99
CA ALA A 256 9.03 -6.86 -9.14
C ALA A 256 8.06 -5.71 -9.33
N THR A 257 6.76 -6.00 -9.29
CA THR A 257 5.70 -5.00 -9.38
C THR A 257 4.66 -5.17 -8.29
N PHE A 258 4.18 -4.04 -7.79
CA PHE A 258 3.03 -3.92 -6.89
C PHE A 258 1.76 -3.51 -7.65
N MET A 259 1.71 -3.70 -8.95
CA MET A 259 0.56 -3.41 -9.79
C MET A 259 -0.61 -4.32 -9.39
N PRO A 260 -1.82 -3.78 -9.14
CA PRO A 260 -2.95 -4.56 -8.62
C PRO A 260 -3.44 -5.68 -9.53
N LYS A 261 -3.35 -5.50 -10.86
CA LYS A 261 -3.79 -6.50 -11.85
C LYS A 261 -2.86 -6.49 -13.07
N PRO A 262 -1.68 -7.11 -12.98
CA PRO A 262 -0.74 -7.14 -14.11
C PRO A 262 -1.09 -8.18 -15.17
N LEU A 263 -1.85 -9.24 -14.82
CA LEU A 263 -2.18 -10.36 -15.70
C LEU A 263 -3.69 -10.49 -15.88
N PHE A 264 -4.10 -10.73 -17.13
CA PHE A 264 -5.48 -11.08 -17.45
C PHE A 264 -5.78 -12.52 -17.05
N GLY A 265 -6.97 -12.77 -16.51
CA GLY A 265 -7.48 -14.12 -16.22
C GLY A 265 -6.95 -14.77 -14.94
N ASP A 266 -5.91 -14.22 -14.31
CA ASP A 266 -5.37 -14.72 -13.05
C ASP A 266 -5.74 -13.80 -11.86
N ASN A 267 -5.37 -14.15 -10.61
CA ASN A 267 -5.64 -13.32 -9.45
C ASN A 267 -4.84 -12.00 -9.51
N GLY A 268 -5.37 -10.95 -8.89
CA GLY A 268 -4.67 -9.68 -8.67
C GLY A 268 -3.93 -9.66 -7.35
N THR A 269 -3.19 -8.59 -7.11
CA THR A 269 -2.47 -8.30 -5.87
C THR A 269 -3.31 -7.48 -4.92
N GLY A 270 -3.51 -7.97 -3.70
CA GLY A 270 -4.11 -7.25 -2.58
C GLY A 270 -3.07 -6.66 -1.63
N MET A 271 -3.51 -5.76 -0.81
CA MET A 271 -2.83 -5.34 0.41
C MET A 271 -3.87 -5.32 1.52
N HIS A 272 -4.11 -6.48 2.12
CA HIS A 272 -5.03 -6.55 3.25
C HIS A 272 -4.42 -5.78 4.42
N VAL A 273 -5.20 -4.95 5.08
CA VAL A 273 -4.68 -4.09 6.15
C VAL A 273 -5.36 -4.44 7.46
N HIS A 274 -4.61 -5.09 8.33
CA HIS A 274 -5.00 -5.34 9.72
C HIS A 274 -4.93 -4.05 10.53
N GLN A 275 -5.94 -3.80 11.35
CA GLN A 275 -6.07 -2.57 12.13
C GLN A 275 -6.57 -2.85 13.54
N SER A 276 -6.02 -2.15 14.52
CA SER A 276 -6.52 -2.14 15.89
C SER A 276 -6.16 -0.84 16.61
N ILE A 277 -7.00 -0.43 17.57
CA ILE A 277 -6.73 0.74 18.43
C ILE A 277 -6.41 0.26 19.84
N TRP A 278 -5.41 0.89 20.44
CA TRP A 278 -4.95 0.60 21.78
C TRP A 278 -4.93 1.86 22.64
N LYS A 279 -5.05 1.67 23.97
CA LYS A 279 -4.90 2.74 24.98
C LYS A 279 -4.19 2.19 26.21
N GLY A 280 -3.09 2.84 26.63
CA GLY A 280 -2.31 2.40 27.78
C GLY A 280 -1.84 0.94 27.67
N GLY A 281 -1.45 0.50 26.49
CA GLY A 281 -0.99 -0.87 26.21
C GLY A 281 -2.09 -1.94 26.22
N LYS A 282 -3.38 -1.54 26.19
CA LYS A 282 -4.54 -2.45 26.15
C LYS A 282 -5.27 -2.35 24.81
N PRO A 283 -5.60 -3.47 24.15
CA PRO A 283 -6.39 -3.50 22.93
C PRO A 283 -7.83 -3.10 23.22
N LEU A 284 -8.42 -2.27 22.36
CA LEU A 284 -9.79 -1.77 22.55
C LEU A 284 -10.83 -2.52 21.74
N PHE A 285 -10.42 -3.33 20.76
CA PHE A 285 -11.34 -4.09 19.91
C PHE A 285 -11.79 -5.41 20.53
N ALA A 286 -11.17 -5.88 21.61
CA ALA A 286 -11.57 -7.08 22.33
C ALA A 286 -12.82 -6.81 23.19
N GLY A 287 -13.82 -7.69 23.11
CA GLY A 287 -15.09 -7.60 23.86
C GLY A 287 -15.93 -8.87 23.81
N ASN A 288 -17.22 -8.74 24.06
CA ASN A 288 -18.17 -9.85 24.13
C ASN A 288 -19.18 -9.88 22.97
N GLY A 289 -19.03 -8.99 21.99
CA GLY A 289 -19.88 -8.94 20.81
C GLY A 289 -19.52 -10.00 19.77
N TYR A 290 -20.02 -9.83 18.56
CA TYR A 290 -19.78 -10.73 17.44
C TYR A 290 -18.26 -10.96 17.26
N ALA A 291 -17.89 -12.22 17.06
CA ALA A 291 -16.49 -12.65 16.91
C ALA A 291 -15.55 -12.24 18.07
N GLY A 292 -16.08 -11.90 19.25
CA GLY A 292 -15.32 -11.42 20.41
C GLY A 292 -14.86 -9.98 20.27
N PHE A 293 -15.55 -9.16 19.46
CA PHE A 293 -15.32 -7.73 19.30
C PHE A 293 -16.04 -6.93 20.38
N SER A 294 -15.47 -5.78 20.70
CA SER A 294 -16.13 -4.74 21.48
C SER A 294 -17.10 -3.93 20.61
N GLU A 295 -18.04 -3.23 21.23
CA GLU A 295 -18.91 -2.27 20.55
C GLU A 295 -18.11 -1.21 19.81
N MET A 296 -17.01 -0.71 20.40
CA MET A 296 -16.08 0.22 19.75
C MET A 296 -15.48 -0.37 18.46
N GLY A 297 -15.05 -1.63 18.50
CA GLY A 297 -14.50 -2.30 17.31
C GLY A 297 -15.54 -2.48 16.20
N LEU A 298 -16.78 -2.78 16.57
CA LEU A 298 -17.90 -2.87 15.61
C LEU A 298 -18.24 -1.51 15.00
N HIS A 299 -18.28 -0.44 15.79
CA HIS A 299 -18.47 0.92 15.27
C HIS A 299 -17.33 1.36 14.35
N TYR A 300 -16.08 0.96 14.65
CA TYR A 300 -14.94 1.19 13.78
C TYR A 300 -15.15 0.53 12.40
N ILE A 301 -15.59 -0.73 12.38
CA ILE A 301 -15.98 -1.42 11.14
C ILE A 301 -17.11 -0.69 10.42
N GLY A 302 -18.12 -0.23 11.17
CA GLY A 302 -19.21 0.58 10.63
C GLY A 302 -18.73 1.82 9.90
N GLY A 303 -17.75 2.54 10.47
CA GLY A 303 -17.12 3.70 9.82
C GLY A 303 -16.37 3.34 8.54
N ILE A 304 -15.58 2.25 8.57
CA ILE A 304 -14.88 1.75 7.37
C ILE A 304 -15.88 1.41 6.26
N LEU A 305 -16.95 0.69 6.55
CA LEU A 305 -17.96 0.30 5.56
C LEU A 305 -18.74 1.51 5.03
N LYS A 306 -19.12 2.45 5.90
CA LYS A 306 -19.82 3.69 5.54
C LYS A 306 -19.05 4.52 4.51
N HIS A 307 -17.75 4.67 4.74
CA HIS A 307 -16.88 5.50 3.94
C HIS A 307 -16.08 4.72 2.87
N ALA A 308 -16.33 3.42 2.71
CA ALA A 308 -15.53 2.54 1.85
C ALA A 308 -15.39 3.05 0.41
N CYS A 309 -16.44 3.59 -0.18
CA CYS A 309 -16.41 4.13 -1.54
C CYS A 309 -15.46 5.33 -1.65
N ALA A 310 -15.51 6.26 -0.70
CA ALA A 310 -14.66 7.44 -0.67
C ALA A 310 -13.19 7.08 -0.39
N ILE A 311 -12.95 6.24 0.62
CA ILE A 311 -11.58 5.84 0.96
C ILE A 311 -10.93 4.97 -0.11
N SER A 312 -11.71 4.35 -1.02
CA SER A 312 -11.19 3.60 -2.17
C SER A 312 -10.35 4.46 -3.10
N ALA A 313 -10.59 5.77 -3.17
CA ALA A 313 -9.76 6.69 -3.93
C ALA A 313 -8.30 6.76 -3.45
N PHE A 314 -8.03 6.40 -2.17
CA PHE A 314 -6.70 6.33 -1.57
C PHE A 314 -6.19 4.90 -1.38
N THR A 315 -7.07 3.93 -1.17
CA THR A 315 -6.71 2.54 -0.87
C THR A 315 -6.63 1.65 -2.11
N GLY A 316 -7.33 2.01 -3.19
CA GLY A 316 -7.22 1.44 -4.53
C GLY A 316 -7.06 2.58 -5.55
N PRO A 317 -5.90 3.29 -5.56
CA PRO A 317 -5.77 4.63 -6.13
C PRO A 317 -5.49 4.67 -7.63
N THR A 318 -5.55 3.55 -8.33
CA THR A 318 -5.20 3.48 -9.75
C THR A 318 -6.35 2.95 -10.60
N THR A 319 -6.36 3.28 -11.88
CA THR A 319 -7.31 2.67 -12.83
C THR A 319 -7.15 1.15 -12.90
N ASN A 320 -5.96 0.63 -12.59
CA ASN A 320 -5.67 -0.79 -12.53
C ASN A 320 -6.23 -1.47 -11.27
N SER A 321 -6.42 -0.75 -10.16
CA SER A 321 -7.04 -1.24 -8.93
C SER A 321 -8.43 -1.84 -9.19
N TYR A 322 -9.20 -1.23 -10.05
CA TYR A 322 -10.57 -1.64 -10.41
C TYR A 322 -10.63 -2.78 -11.44
N LYS A 323 -9.49 -3.20 -11.97
CA LYS A 323 -9.36 -4.48 -12.70
C LYS A 323 -9.12 -5.65 -11.75
N ARG A 324 -8.64 -5.40 -10.52
CA ARG A 324 -8.58 -6.37 -9.42
C ARG A 324 -9.94 -6.48 -8.72
N LEU A 325 -10.59 -5.36 -8.41
CA LEU A 325 -11.85 -5.30 -7.67
C LEU A 325 -13.04 -5.68 -8.57
N VAL A 326 -13.03 -6.93 -9.04
CA VAL A 326 -14.10 -7.51 -9.86
C VAL A 326 -14.57 -8.83 -9.25
N PRO A 327 -15.88 -9.17 -9.34
CA PRO A 327 -16.38 -10.42 -8.81
C PRO A 327 -15.70 -11.65 -9.46
N GLY A 328 -15.45 -12.72 -8.68
CA GLY A 328 -14.95 -14.00 -9.17
C GLY A 328 -13.43 -14.18 -9.18
N PHE A 329 -12.65 -13.21 -8.65
CA PHE A 329 -11.19 -13.30 -8.54
C PHE A 329 -10.71 -13.12 -7.08
N GLU A 330 -11.46 -13.63 -6.12
CA GLU A 330 -11.20 -13.51 -4.67
C GLU A 330 -11.11 -12.05 -4.16
N ALA A 331 -11.51 -11.10 -4.98
CA ALA A 331 -11.52 -9.69 -4.61
C ALA A 331 -12.79 -9.33 -3.83
N PRO A 332 -12.69 -8.64 -2.68
CA PRO A 332 -13.81 -8.30 -1.84
C PRO A 332 -14.51 -7.03 -2.36
N VAL A 333 -15.51 -7.20 -3.20
CA VAL A 333 -16.26 -6.07 -3.78
C VAL A 333 -17.50 -5.68 -2.97
N ASN A 334 -18.02 -6.59 -2.14
CA ASN A 334 -19.25 -6.37 -1.37
C ASN A 334 -18.95 -5.72 -0.01
N LEU A 335 -19.62 -4.63 0.29
CA LEU A 335 -19.49 -3.86 1.54
C LEU A 335 -20.21 -4.57 2.68
N ALA A 336 -19.59 -5.63 3.16
CA ALA A 336 -20.03 -6.43 4.29
C ALA A 336 -18.83 -6.76 5.19
N TYR A 337 -19.12 -7.22 6.42
CA TYR A 337 -18.10 -7.77 7.30
C TYR A 337 -18.45 -9.19 7.74
N SER A 338 -17.43 -9.98 8.04
CA SER A 338 -17.59 -11.36 8.51
C SER A 338 -16.37 -11.83 9.30
N SER A 339 -16.57 -12.82 10.17
CA SER A 339 -15.47 -13.49 10.88
C SER A 339 -14.86 -14.67 10.11
N ARG A 340 -15.54 -15.18 9.07
CA ARG A 340 -15.17 -16.41 8.37
C ARG A 340 -15.14 -16.27 6.86
N ASN A 341 -15.93 -15.37 6.30
CA ASN A 341 -16.08 -15.21 4.87
C ASN A 341 -15.00 -14.29 4.31
N ARG A 342 -14.13 -14.81 3.44
CA ARG A 342 -13.06 -14.07 2.78
C ARG A 342 -13.54 -13.19 1.62
N SER A 343 -14.81 -13.32 1.18
CA SER A 343 -15.40 -12.47 0.14
C SER A 343 -15.95 -11.14 0.66
N ALA A 344 -16.02 -10.94 1.98
CA ALA A 344 -16.42 -9.70 2.60
C ALA A 344 -15.31 -8.64 2.53
N ALA A 345 -15.66 -7.36 2.36
CA ALA A 345 -14.72 -6.23 2.33
C ALA A 345 -13.94 -6.08 3.65
N VAL A 346 -14.56 -6.45 4.77
CA VAL A 346 -13.95 -6.43 6.09
C VAL A 346 -14.05 -7.81 6.74
N ARG A 347 -12.93 -8.31 7.24
CA ARG A 347 -12.87 -9.58 7.99
C ARG A 347 -12.43 -9.34 9.43
N ILE A 348 -12.94 -10.17 10.35
CA ILE A 348 -12.45 -10.28 11.73
C ILE A 348 -11.70 -11.61 11.84
N PRO A 349 -10.36 -11.63 11.83
CA PRO A 349 -9.61 -12.88 11.93
C PRO A 349 -9.85 -13.63 13.22
N MET A 350 -10.05 -14.96 13.14
CA MET A 350 -10.39 -15.83 14.26
C MET A 350 -9.28 -16.81 14.65
N TYR A 351 -8.06 -16.61 14.17
CA TYR A 351 -6.92 -17.52 14.42
C TYR A 351 -6.50 -17.59 15.89
N SER A 352 -6.81 -16.56 16.69
CA SER A 352 -6.44 -16.49 18.09
C SER A 352 -7.60 -16.01 18.96
N GLN A 353 -7.73 -16.62 20.14
CA GLN A 353 -8.67 -16.19 21.20
C GLN A 353 -8.08 -15.09 22.09
N SER A 354 -6.80 -14.75 21.94
CA SER A 354 -6.15 -13.71 22.73
C SER A 354 -6.82 -12.35 22.50
N PRO A 355 -7.18 -11.61 23.53
CA PRO A 355 -7.66 -10.23 23.39
C PRO A 355 -6.70 -9.33 22.62
N LYS A 356 -5.39 -9.55 22.74
CA LYS A 356 -4.34 -8.78 22.03
C LYS A 356 -4.31 -9.05 20.53
N ALA A 357 -4.89 -10.17 20.08
CA ALA A 357 -4.96 -10.52 18.66
C ALA A 357 -6.24 -10.02 17.97
N LYS A 358 -7.16 -9.39 18.69
CA LYS A 358 -8.40 -8.87 18.11
C LYS A 358 -8.13 -7.65 17.26
N ARG A 359 -8.41 -7.80 15.96
CA ARG A 359 -8.18 -6.80 14.92
C ARG A 359 -9.20 -6.97 13.81
N MET A 360 -9.50 -5.91 13.09
CA MET A 360 -10.22 -5.99 11.82
C MET A 360 -9.21 -6.03 10.66
N GLU A 361 -9.61 -6.56 9.54
CA GLU A 361 -8.84 -6.66 8.30
C GLU A 361 -9.67 -6.03 7.18
N ALA A 362 -9.21 -4.90 6.65
CA ALA A 362 -9.74 -4.32 5.42
C ALA A 362 -9.09 -5.04 4.23
N ARG A 363 -9.90 -5.69 3.38
CA ARG A 363 -9.40 -6.56 2.31
C ARG A 363 -9.36 -5.91 0.93
N PHE A 364 -10.02 -4.77 0.76
CA PHE A 364 -10.13 -4.08 -0.52
C PHE A 364 -8.92 -3.22 -0.92
N PRO A 365 -8.06 -2.74 0.00
CA PRO A 365 -6.85 -2.01 -0.40
C PRO A 365 -5.93 -2.86 -1.28
N ASP A 366 -5.12 -2.19 -2.10
CA ASP A 366 -4.07 -2.82 -2.89
C ASP A 366 -2.71 -2.14 -2.70
N PRO A 367 -1.60 -2.81 -3.05
CA PRO A 367 -0.26 -2.32 -2.74
C PRO A 367 0.22 -1.16 -3.63
N SER A 368 -0.57 -0.71 -4.63
CA SER A 368 -0.27 0.54 -5.35
C SER A 368 -0.53 1.77 -4.49
N ALA A 369 -1.26 1.61 -3.39
CA ALA A 369 -1.59 2.69 -2.48
C ALA A 369 -0.36 3.34 -1.85
N ASN A 370 -0.47 4.66 -1.61
CA ASN A 370 0.42 5.38 -0.72
C ASN A 370 0.09 4.98 0.73
N GLY A 371 0.97 4.22 1.38
CA GLY A 371 0.73 3.67 2.71
C GLY A 371 0.38 4.73 3.77
N TYR A 372 1.02 5.89 3.72
CA TYR A 372 0.75 6.99 4.66
C TYR A 372 -0.70 7.49 4.53
N LEU A 373 -1.15 7.77 3.30
CA LEU A 373 -2.51 8.25 3.04
C LEU A 373 -3.55 7.16 3.26
N ALA A 374 -3.28 5.94 2.80
CA ALA A 374 -4.20 4.81 2.93
C ALA A 374 -4.46 4.45 4.40
N PHE A 375 -3.42 4.40 5.24
CA PHE A 375 -3.59 4.09 6.65
C PHE A 375 -4.26 5.26 7.39
N ALA A 376 -3.88 6.51 7.07
CA ALA A 376 -4.50 7.68 7.67
C ALA A 376 -6.00 7.77 7.36
N VAL A 377 -6.41 7.58 6.10
CA VAL A 377 -7.82 7.68 5.72
C VAL A 377 -8.66 6.57 6.33
N MET A 378 -8.12 5.34 6.43
CA MET A 378 -8.82 4.24 7.11
C MET A 378 -8.95 4.51 8.62
N LEU A 379 -7.92 5.06 9.27
CA LEU A 379 -8.02 5.46 10.67
C LEU A 379 -9.12 6.51 10.87
N MET A 380 -9.14 7.55 10.02
CA MET A 380 -10.15 8.61 10.11
C MET A 380 -11.58 8.10 9.89
N ALA A 381 -11.78 7.20 8.92
CA ALA A 381 -13.07 6.54 8.69
C ALA A 381 -13.52 5.71 9.89
N GLY A 382 -12.62 4.93 10.46
CA GLY A 382 -12.92 4.14 11.66
C GLY A 382 -13.21 4.99 12.89
N LEU A 383 -12.50 6.11 13.08
CA LEU A 383 -12.76 7.06 14.18
C LEU A 383 -14.12 7.76 14.01
N ASP A 384 -14.49 8.15 12.78
CA ASP A 384 -15.83 8.68 12.51
C ASP A 384 -16.92 7.65 12.89
N GLY A 385 -16.68 6.37 12.58
CA GLY A 385 -17.57 5.28 12.97
C GLY A 385 -17.74 5.17 14.48
N ILE A 386 -16.67 5.27 15.26
CA ILE A 386 -16.73 5.23 16.72
C ILE A 386 -17.45 6.46 17.27
N GLU A 387 -17.07 7.66 16.84
CA GLU A 387 -17.65 8.93 17.30
C GLU A 387 -19.16 9.01 17.04
N ASN A 388 -19.61 8.57 15.87
CA ASN A 388 -21.01 8.60 15.45
C ASN A 388 -21.76 7.31 15.74
N LYS A 389 -21.13 6.31 16.38
CA LYS A 389 -21.70 5.00 16.70
C LYS A 389 -22.34 4.33 15.48
N VAL A 390 -21.61 4.34 14.37
CA VAL A 390 -22.10 3.78 13.11
C VAL A 390 -22.27 2.27 13.25
N ASP A 391 -23.49 1.79 13.04
CA ASP A 391 -23.81 0.37 13.05
C ASP A 391 -23.26 -0.29 11.77
N PRO A 392 -22.40 -1.32 11.85
CA PRO A 392 -21.91 -2.04 10.68
C PRO A 392 -22.97 -2.93 10.00
N GLY A 393 -24.18 -3.03 10.56
CA GLY A 393 -25.22 -3.96 10.13
C GLY A 393 -24.97 -5.40 10.59
N GLU A 394 -25.70 -6.34 10.00
CA GLU A 394 -25.55 -7.76 10.33
C GLU A 394 -24.32 -8.38 9.65
N PRO A 395 -23.57 -9.26 10.34
CA PRO A 395 -22.42 -9.92 9.74
C PRO A 395 -22.83 -10.89 8.63
N MET A 396 -22.08 -10.90 7.54
CA MET A 396 -22.35 -11.73 6.36
C MET A 396 -21.53 -13.03 6.41
N ASP A 397 -22.02 -14.03 7.15
CA ASP A 397 -21.34 -15.33 7.28
C ASP A 397 -21.72 -16.35 6.17
N LYS A 398 -22.60 -15.97 5.25
CA LYS A 398 -22.97 -16.76 4.07
C LYS A 398 -21.89 -16.62 2.99
N ASP A 399 -21.75 -17.64 2.17
CA ASP A 399 -20.91 -17.55 0.96
C ASP A 399 -21.54 -16.58 -0.04
N ILE A 400 -20.97 -15.39 -0.16
CA ILE A 400 -21.46 -14.33 -1.04
C ILE A 400 -21.39 -14.76 -2.50
N TYR A 401 -20.43 -15.59 -2.89
CA TYR A 401 -20.31 -16.08 -4.27
C TYR A 401 -21.41 -17.09 -4.64
N ALA A 402 -22.02 -17.76 -3.65
CA ALA A 402 -23.13 -18.68 -3.85
C ALA A 402 -24.52 -18.01 -3.81
N MET A 403 -24.58 -16.70 -3.49
CA MET A 403 -25.85 -15.96 -3.40
C MET A 403 -26.44 -15.64 -4.78
N GLY A 404 -27.75 -15.63 -4.86
CA GLY A 404 -28.49 -15.25 -6.08
C GLY A 404 -28.40 -13.74 -6.37
N ARG A 405 -28.65 -13.36 -7.63
CA ARG A 405 -28.59 -11.94 -8.05
C ARG A 405 -29.54 -11.03 -7.25
N GLU A 406 -30.70 -11.53 -6.83
CA GLU A 406 -31.69 -10.77 -6.03
C GLU A 406 -31.14 -10.49 -4.63
N GLU A 407 -30.51 -11.48 -3.99
CA GLU A 407 -29.90 -11.33 -2.66
C GLU A 407 -28.67 -10.42 -2.68
N LEU A 408 -27.89 -10.44 -3.80
CA LEU A 408 -26.72 -9.57 -3.96
C LEU A 408 -27.10 -8.12 -4.27
N ALA A 409 -28.29 -7.86 -4.83
CA ALA A 409 -28.71 -6.52 -5.20
C ALA A 409 -28.88 -5.57 -3.99
N ASP A 410 -29.14 -6.13 -2.82
CA ASP A 410 -29.32 -5.38 -1.57
C ASP A 410 -27.99 -5.10 -0.83
N ILE A 411 -26.87 -5.70 -1.29
CA ILE A 411 -25.56 -5.49 -0.67
C ILE A 411 -24.83 -4.36 -1.40
N PRO A 412 -24.49 -3.25 -0.72
CA PRO A 412 -23.69 -2.18 -1.32
C PRO A 412 -22.34 -2.72 -1.81
N THR A 413 -21.82 -2.15 -2.89
CA THR A 413 -20.55 -2.55 -3.48
C THR A 413 -19.56 -1.40 -3.53
N LEU A 414 -18.28 -1.74 -3.60
CA LEU A 414 -17.21 -0.81 -3.91
C LEU A 414 -17.40 -0.19 -5.31
N PRO A 415 -16.79 0.98 -5.59
CA PRO A 415 -16.79 1.58 -6.92
C PRO A 415 -16.25 0.60 -7.98
N GLY A 416 -16.80 0.65 -9.17
CA GLY A 416 -16.35 -0.14 -10.32
C GLY A 416 -15.22 0.51 -11.13
N SER A 417 -14.84 1.75 -10.81
CA SER A 417 -13.77 2.50 -11.46
C SER A 417 -13.14 3.53 -10.53
N LEU A 418 -11.93 3.98 -10.89
CA LEU A 418 -11.29 5.09 -10.17
C LEU A 418 -12.13 6.36 -10.22
N ASP A 419 -12.74 6.67 -11.36
CA ASP A 419 -13.60 7.85 -11.52
C ASP A 419 -14.77 7.85 -10.52
N GLN A 420 -15.46 6.70 -10.36
CA GLN A 420 -16.51 6.56 -9.36
C GLN A 420 -15.98 6.68 -7.91
N ALA A 421 -14.77 6.22 -7.63
CA ALA A 421 -14.17 6.39 -6.32
C ALA A 421 -13.82 7.86 -6.04
N LEU A 422 -13.37 8.60 -7.05
CA LEU A 422 -13.11 10.04 -6.95
C LEU A 422 -14.42 10.84 -6.77
N ASP A 423 -15.50 10.46 -7.46
CA ASP A 423 -16.83 11.04 -7.23
C ASP A 423 -17.32 10.80 -5.79
N ALA A 424 -17.11 9.59 -5.28
CA ALA A 424 -17.45 9.26 -3.89
C ALA A 424 -16.59 10.05 -2.89
N LEU A 425 -15.31 10.25 -3.16
CA LEU A 425 -14.43 11.09 -2.34
C LEU A 425 -14.87 12.56 -2.34
N GLU A 426 -15.26 13.10 -3.49
CA GLU A 426 -15.77 14.46 -3.60
C GLU A 426 -17.05 14.66 -2.78
N ALA A 427 -17.91 13.64 -2.72
CA ALA A 427 -19.18 13.68 -2.00
C ALA A 427 -19.06 13.38 -0.50
N ASP A 428 -18.02 12.65 -0.06
CA ASP A 428 -17.87 12.12 1.31
C ASP A 428 -16.44 12.23 1.79
N HIS A 429 -16.02 13.40 2.26
CA HIS A 429 -14.68 13.65 2.78
C HIS A 429 -14.63 14.46 4.09
N ASP A 430 -15.74 14.96 4.61
CA ASP A 430 -15.77 15.80 5.81
C ASP A 430 -15.08 15.12 7.03
N PHE A 431 -15.21 13.80 7.14
CA PHE A 431 -14.57 13.05 8.22
C PHE A 431 -13.03 13.11 8.17
N MET A 432 -12.45 13.25 6.98
CA MET A 432 -11.01 13.36 6.76
C MET A 432 -10.44 14.70 7.22
N LEU A 433 -11.25 15.76 7.17
CA LEU A 433 -10.85 17.13 7.53
C LEU A 433 -10.77 17.34 9.05
N LYS A 434 -11.35 16.44 9.86
CA LYS A 434 -11.31 16.51 11.32
C LYS A 434 -9.86 16.55 11.82
N GLY A 435 -9.59 17.46 12.74
CA GLY A 435 -8.25 17.65 13.30
C GLY A 435 -7.20 18.10 12.29
N ASP A 436 -7.63 18.66 11.17
CA ASP A 436 -6.76 19.10 10.08
C ASP A 436 -5.85 17.97 9.55
N VAL A 437 -6.32 16.70 9.60
CA VAL A 437 -5.54 15.55 9.17
C VAL A 437 -5.33 15.59 7.67
N PHE A 438 -6.39 15.56 6.89
CA PHE A 438 -6.36 15.95 5.48
C PHE A 438 -6.76 17.41 5.35
N THR A 439 -6.30 18.07 4.31
CA THR A 439 -6.75 19.43 3.95
C THR A 439 -7.56 19.37 2.68
N GLN A 440 -8.45 20.35 2.49
CA GLN A 440 -9.22 20.45 1.25
C GLN A 440 -8.31 20.55 0.03
N ASP A 441 -7.23 21.33 0.13
CA ASP A 441 -6.22 21.49 -0.91
C ASP A 441 -5.56 20.15 -1.31
N LEU A 442 -5.31 19.25 -0.36
CA LEU A 442 -4.80 17.90 -0.67
C LEU A 442 -5.84 17.08 -1.41
N ILE A 443 -7.09 17.08 -0.94
CA ILE A 443 -8.19 16.33 -1.55
C ILE A 443 -8.45 16.79 -2.97
N ASP A 444 -8.57 18.10 -3.18
CA ASP A 444 -8.79 18.70 -4.49
C ASP A 444 -7.65 18.37 -5.45
N THR A 445 -6.40 18.56 -5.00
CA THR A 445 -5.21 18.20 -5.79
C THR A 445 -5.18 16.71 -6.15
N TRP A 446 -5.57 15.82 -5.23
CA TRP A 446 -5.63 14.39 -5.49
C TRP A 446 -6.66 14.06 -6.57
N ILE A 447 -7.88 14.59 -6.45
CA ILE A 447 -8.97 14.35 -7.40
C ILE A 447 -8.58 14.86 -8.79
N ASP A 448 -8.12 16.11 -8.88
CA ASP A 448 -7.73 16.72 -10.15
C ASP A 448 -6.59 15.94 -10.81
N TYR A 449 -5.52 15.64 -10.05
CA TYR A 449 -4.39 14.90 -10.57
C TYR A 449 -4.80 13.53 -11.12
N LYS A 450 -5.62 12.78 -10.37
CA LYS A 450 -6.05 11.44 -10.76
C LYS A 450 -6.97 11.45 -11.97
N ARG A 451 -7.89 12.42 -12.07
CA ARG A 451 -8.74 12.59 -13.26
C ARG A 451 -7.91 12.95 -14.50
N GLU A 452 -7.11 14.00 -14.43
CA GLU A 452 -6.40 14.52 -15.60
C GLU A 452 -5.27 13.60 -16.09
N ASN A 453 -4.51 13.01 -15.16
CA ASN A 453 -3.28 12.28 -15.51
C ASN A 453 -3.47 10.75 -15.61
N GLU A 454 -4.55 10.19 -15.07
CA GLU A 454 -4.78 8.75 -15.10
C GLU A 454 -6.10 8.38 -15.79
N VAL A 455 -7.26 8.85 -15.30
CA VAL A 455 -8.58 8.48 -15.82
C VAL A 455 -8.74 8.93 -17.27
N ASP A 456 -8.55 10.22 -17.53
CA ASP A 456 -8.74 10.79 -18.88
C ASP A 456 -7.69 10.28 -19.86
N GLN A 457 -6.45 10.12 -19.40
CA GLN A 457 -5.38 9.58 -20.24
C GLN A 457 -5.66 8.15 -20.68
N LEU A 458 -6.20 7.30 -19.80
CA LEU A 458 -6.55 5.93 -20.16
C LEU A 458 -7.79 5.91 -21.07
N ARG A 459 -8.80 6.76 -20.80
CA ARG A 459 -10.05 6.87 -21.60
C ARG A 459 -9.80 7.23 -23.06
N LEU A 460 -8.75 8.03 -23.33
CA LEU A 460 -8.38 8.46 -24.68
C LEU A 460 -7.65 7.37 -25.49
N ARG A 461 -7.19 6.29 -24.89
CA ARG A 461 -6.36 5.28 -25.54
C ARG A 461 -7.19 4.04 -25.91
N PRO A 462 -7.22 3.65 -27.20
CA PRO A 462 -7.85 2.40 -27.59
C PRO A 462 -7.11 1.21 -27.00
N HIS A 463 -7.86 0.24 -26.49
CA HIS A 463 -7.30 -1.00 -25.97
C HIS A 463 -7.23 -2.07 -27.09
N PRO A 464 -6.18 -2.91 -27.18
CA PRO A 464 -6.10 -3.99 -28.20
C PRO A 464 -7.32 -4.89 -28.26
N TYR A 465 -8.00 -5.12 -27.14
CA TYR A 465 -9.22 -5.93 -27.08
C TYR A 465 -10.42 -5.24 -27.75
N GLU A 466 -10.46 -3.91 -27.81
CA GLU A 466 -11.50 -3.16 -28.55
C GLU A 466 -11.37 -3.37 -30.06
N LEU A 467 -10.13 -3.43 -30.58
CA LEU A 467 -9.87 -3.78 -31.98
C LEU A 467 -10.34 -5.21 -32.29
N TYR A 468 -10.13 -6.15 -31.36
CA TYR A 468 -10.64 -7.51 -31.50
C TYR A 468 -12.18 -7.55 -31.57
N MET A 469 -12.87 -6.75 -30.76
CA MET A 469 -14.33 -6.74 -30.69
C MET A 469 -15.01 -5.92 -31.80
N TYR A 470 -14.40 -4.82 -32.23
CA TYR A 470 -15.12 -3.77 -32.98
C TYR A 470 -14.46 -3.37 -34.30
N TYR A 471 -13.39 -4.02 -34.75
CA TYR A 471 -12.66 -3.57 -35.93
C TYR A 471 -13.52 -3.62 -37.24
N ASP A 472 -14.47 -4.50 -37.32
CA ASP A 472 -15.32 -4.77 -38.49
C ASP A 472 -16.79 -4.36 -38.30
N VAL A 473 -17.11 -3.54 -37.29
CA VAL A 473 -18.48 -3.02 -37.09
C VAL A 473 -18.75 -1.81 -37.97
#